data_69f5e1483a22b3786bc7c2bb161bab5a
#
_entry.id   69f5e1483a22b3786bc7c2bb161bab5a
#
_cell.length_a   1.000
_cell.length_b   1.000
_cell.length_c   1.000
_cell.angle_alpha   90.00
_cell.angle_beta   90.00
_cell.angle_gamma   90.00
#
_symmetry.space_group_name_H-M   'P 1'
#
loop_
_entity.id
_entity.type
_entity.pdbx_description
1 polymer ?
#
loop_
_entity_poly.entity_id
_entity_poly.type
_entity_poly.pdbx_seq_one_letter_code
_entity_poly.pdbx_strand_id
1 'polypeptide(L)'
;MKRNLQLIKPLRARRHLAASTLVEMMFASAILVMVIAAMLTAHMIGLREYQVVDSKSGSSDTSRIVLNKLPTDIRSAKMWAIGNGSSNSFSAIANGSTQQGTALRLFSTTNNSTPYIQYYFDLSGSNASNGKLMRYSSSSSTPVCLASNLVNWLGGGYSFAAENYSGTVTTDATAYKNVIHTRIQFCKFLYPVTSVGGSNALYDYYKIEFRATPHLPE
;
A
#
# COMPACT_ATOMS: atom_id res chain seq x y z
N MET A 1 -21.72 -88.27 -31.36
CA MET A 1 -22.14 -87.00 -30.68
C MET A 1 -21.54 -85.82 -31.38
N LYS A 2 -22.34 -85.09 -32.20
CA LYS A 2 -21.91 -83.90 -32.93
C LYS A 2 -22.51 -82.67 -32.20
N ARG A 3 -21.66 -81.84 -31.55
CA ARG A 3 -22.03 -80.56 -30.91
C ARG A 3 -22.09 -79.51 -31.97
N ASN A 4 -23.28 -78.93 -32.23
CA ASN A 4 -23.48 -77.78 -33.04
C ASN A 4 -23.07 -76.54 -32.26
N LEU A 5 -21.97 -75.87 -32.61
CA LEU A 5 -21.61 -74.52 -32.12
C LEU A 5 -22.43 -73.54 -32.93
N GLN A 6 -23.40 -72.94 -32.28
CA GLN A 6 -24.11 -71.79 -32.80
C GLN A 6 -23.19 -70.53 -32.66
N LEU A 7 -22.77 -69.97 -33.81
CA LEU A 7 -22.06 -68.71 -33.87
C LEU A 7 -23.04 -67.57 -33.50
N ILE A 8 -22.85 -67.00 -32.34
CA ILE A 8 -23.57 -65.78 -31.94
C ILE A 8 -22.98 -64.64 -32.74
N LYS A 9 -23.74 -64.10 -33.74
CA LYS A 9 -23.39 -62.90 -34.45
C LYS A 9 -23.46 -61.68 -33.49
N PRO A 10 -22.40 -60.87 -33.38
CA PRO A 10 -22.48 -59.64 -32.57
C PRO A 10 -23.43 -58.66 -33.25
N LEU A 11 -24.48 -58.27 -32.55
CA LEU A 11 -25.37 -57.20 -32.90
C LEU A 11 -24.56 -55.88 -32.97
N ARG A 12 -24.20 -55.50 -34.18
CA ARG A 12 -23.62 -54.18 -34.48
C ARG A 12 -24.68 -53.13 -34.18
N ALA A 13 -24.63 -52.53 -32.99
CA ALA A 13 -25.42 -51.33 -32.70
C ALA A 13 -25.06 -50.23 -33.69
N ARG A 14 -25.96 -50.03 -34.67
CA ARG A 14 -25.90 -48.87 -35.57
C ARG A 14 -26.06 -47.62 -34.65
N ARG A 15 -24.94 -46.95 -34.36
CA ARG A 15 -24.98 -45.59 -33.85
C ARG A 15 -25.58 -44.75 -34.94
N HIS A 16 -26.83 -44.34 -34.76
CA HIS A 16 -27.45 -43.30 -35.55
C HIS A 16 -26.66 -42.01 -35.26
N LEU A 17 -25.74 -41.65 -36.15
CA LEU A 17 -25.17 -40.32 -36.22
C LEU A 17 -26.33 -39.43 -36.65
N ALA A 18 -27.04 -38.85 -35.70
CA ALA A 18 -28.01 -37.83 -35.99
C ALA A 18 -27.23 -36.65 -36.58
N ALA A 19 -27.49 -36.34 -37.84
CA ALA A 19 -26.95 -35.14 -38.48
C ALA A 19 -27.58 -33.93 -37.77
N SER A 20 -26.77 -33.17 -37.06
CA SER A 20 -27.22 -31.92 -36.44
C SER A 20 -27.67 -30.95 -37.52
N THR A 21 -28.83 -30.34 -37.34
CA THR A 21 -29.32 -29.33 -38.29
C THR A 21 -28.49 -28.07 -38.16
N LEU A 22 -28.38 -27.30 -39.26
CA LEU A 22 -27.63 -26.02 -39.27
C LEU A 22 -28.16 -25.06 -38.18
N VAL A 23 -29.48 -25.10 -37.96
CA VAL A 23 -30.16 -24.30 -36.91
C VAL A 23 -29.72 -24.71 -35.49
N GLU A 24 -29.60 -26.01 -35.20
CA GLU A 24 -29.10 -26.49 -33.88
C GLU A 24 -27.67 -26.04 -33.65
N MET A 25 -26.82 -26.08 -34.65
CA MET A 25 -25.45 -25.58 -34.54
C MET A 25 -25.40 -24.08 -34.31
N MET A 26 -26.29 -23.29 -34.92
CA MET A 26 -26.39 -21.86 -34.65
C MET A 26 -26.83 -21.58 -33.22
N PHE A 27 -27.84 -22.28 -32.69
CA PHE A 27 -28.24 -22.11 -31.29
C PHE A 27 -27.17 -22.56 -30.30
N ALA A 28 -26.53 -23.69 -30.57
CA ALA A 28 -25.45 -24.18 -29.74
C ALA A 28 -24.25 -23.19 -29.67
N SER A 29 -23.89 -22.62 -30.81
CA SER A 29 -22.82 -21.61 -30.87
C SER A 29 -23.20 -20.30 -30.16
N ALA A 30 -24.45 -19.85 -30.28
CA ALA A 30 -24.94 -18.67 -29.57
C ALA A 30 -24.90 -18.86 -28.04
N ILE A 31 -25.36 -20.02 -27.56
CA ILE A 31 -25.30 -20.35 -26.13
C ILE A 31 -23.85 -20.44 -25.65
N LEU A 32 -22.98 -21.07 -26.44
CA LEU A 32 -21.55 -21.17 -26.12
C LEU A 32 -20.90 -19.79 -25.96
N VAL A 33 -21.17 -18.86 -26.88
CA VAL A 33 -20.66 -17.48 -26.79
C VAL A 33 -21.18 -16.77 -25.54
N MET A 34 -22.44 -16.93 -25.18
CA MET A 34 -23.01 -16.36 -23.96
C MET A 34 -22.31 -16.90 -22.70
N VAL A 35 -22.07 -18.21 -22.66
CA VAL A 35 -21.37 -18.85 -21.52
C VAL A 35 -19.95 -18.34 -21.40
N ILE A 36 -19.23 -18.24 -22.52
CA ILE A 36 -17.87 -17.70 -22.53
C ILE A 36 -17.86 -16.24 -22.05
N ALA A 37 -18.77 -15.40 -22.54
CA ALA A 37 -18.89 -14.01 -22.14
C ALA A 37 -19.19 -13.89 -20.63
N ALA A 38 -20.08 -14.70 -20.10
CA ALA A 38 -20.38 -14.74 -18.67
C ALA A 38 -19.15 -15.17 -17.83
N MET A 39 -18.41 -16.20 -18.28
CA MET A 39 -17.17 -16.64 -17.61
C MET A 39 -16.11 -15.54 -17.59
N LEU A 40 -15.88 -14.88 -18.71
CA LEU A 40 -14.92 -13.78 -18.81
C LEU A 40 -15.30 -12.62 -17.89
N THR A 41 -16.58 -12.26 -17.85
CA THR A 41 -17.09 -11.21 -16.95
C THR A 41 -16.88 -11.58 -15.48
N ALA A 42 -17.25 -12.78 -15.09
CA ALA A 42 -17.04 -13.28 -13.73
C ALA A 42 -15.56 -13.30 -13.34
N HIS A 43 -14.69 -13.73 -14.26
CA HIS A 43 -13.25 -13.73 -14.02
C HIS A 43 -12.69 -12.31 -13.84
N MET A 44 -13.10 -11.35 -14.66
CA MET A 44 -12.70 -9.94 -14.50
C MET A 44 -13.14 -9.34 -13.18
N ILE A 45 -14.36 -9.64 -12.73
CA ILE A 45 -14.85 -9.19 -11.41
C ILE A 45 -14.01 -9.82 -10.30
N GLY A 46 -13.78 -11.14 -10.36
CA GLY A 46 -12.96 -11.84 -9.37
C GLY A 46 -11.53 -11.29 -9.26
N LEU A 47 -10.89 -10.96 -10.39
CA LEU A 47 -9.57 -10.34 -10.39
C LEU A 47 -9.58 -8.95 -9.74
N ARG A 48 -10.61 -8.14 -9.96
CA ARG A 48 -10.75 -6.83 -9.33
C ARG A 48 -10.91 -6.95 -7.81
N GLU A 49 -11.79 -7.82 -7.37
CA GLU A 49 -11.99 -8.07 -5.93
C GLU A 49 -10.70 -8.59 -5.27
N TYR A 50 -10.00 -9.51 -5.91
CA TYR A 50 -8.72 -9.99 -5.43
C TYR A 50 -7.69 -8.85 -5.26
N GLN A 51 -7.59 -7.95 -6.23
CA GLN A 51 -6.69 -6.80 -6.15
C GLN A 51 -7.03 -5.85 -5.01
N VAL A 52 -8.34 -5.59 -4.77
CA VAL A 52 -8.80 -4.77 -3.64
C VAL A 52 -8.42 -5.41 -2.31
N VAL A 53 -8.66 -6.70 -2.15
CA VAL A 53 -8.33 -7.44 -0.93
C VAL A 53 -6.82 -7.46 -0.69
N ASP A 54 -6.02 -7.75 -1.71
CA ASP A 54 -4.56 -7.75 -1.64
C ASP A 54 -4.01 -6.37 -1.27
N SER A 55 -4.56 -5.31 -1.86
CA SER A 55 -4.19 -3.93 -1.54
C SER A 55 -4.48 -3.58 -0.07
N LYS A 56 -5.67 -3.91 0.41
CA LYS A 56 -6.08 -3.64 1.80
C LYS A 56 -5.28 -4.46 2.80
N SER A 57 -5.07 -5.74 2.53
CA SER A 57 -4.28 -6.61 3.39
C SER A 57 -2.83 -6.14 3.49
N GLY A 58 -2.17 -5.89 2.37
CA GLY A 58 -0.79 -5.39 2.34
C GLY A 58 -0.62 -4.03 3.00
N SER A 59 -1.59 -3.11 2.82
CA SER A 59 -1.58 -1.81 3.49
C SER A 59 -1.79 -1.96 5.00
N SER A 60 -2.65 -2.87 5.45
CA SER A 60 -2.88 -3.16 6.86
C SER A 60 -1.62 -3.70 7.55
N ASP A 61 -0.95 -4.67 6.95
CA ASP A 61 0.27 -5.26 7.52
C ASP A 61 1.41 -4.24 7.60
N THR A 62 1.61 -3.49 6.53
CA THR A 62 2.60 -2.41 6.50
C THR A 62 2.28 -1.33 7.53
N SER A 63 1.01 -1.00 7.70
CA SER A 63 0.52 -0.07 8.71
C SER A 63 0.88 -0.49 10.13
N ARG A 64 0.70 -1.77 10.45
CA ARG A 64 1.05 -2.33 11.76
C ARG A 64 2.54 -2.22 12.06
N ILE A 65 3.40 -2.48 11.06
CA ILE A 65 4.85 -2.32 11.19
C ILE A 65 5.19 -0.87 11.53
N VAL A 66 4.62 0.08 10.82
CA VAL A 66 4.86 1.51 11.05
C VAL A 66 4.32 1.94 12.41
N LEU A 67 3.08 1.55 12.77
CA LEU A 67 2.45 1.89 14.05
C LEU A 67 3.17 1.29 15.26
N ASN A 68 3.84 0.17 15.10
CA ASN A 68 4.64 -0.41 16.15
C ASN A 68 6.01 0.25 16.28
N LYS A 69 6.67 0.52 15.15
CA LYS A 69 8.07 0.96 15.15
C LYS A 69 8.21 2.47 15.37
N LEU A 70 7.48 3.27 14.61
CA LEU A 70 7.65 4.72 14.63
C LEU A 70 7.25 5.37 15.97
N PRO A 71 6.09 5.06 16.59
CA PRO A 71 5.78 5.59 17.91
C PRO A 71 6.74 5.14 19.00
N THR A 72 7.27 3.91 18.89
CA THR A 72 8.26 3.41 19.83
C THR A 72 9.57 4.20 19.73
N ASP A 73 10.06 4.43 18.52
CA ASP A 73 11.27 5.22 18.30
C ASP A 73 11.04 6.70 18.71
N ILE A 74 9.85 7.28 18.48
CA ILE A 74 9.51 8.63 18.97
C ILE A 74 9.54 8.69 20.49
N ARG A 75 8.92 7.74 21.17
CA ARG A 75 8.87 7.70 22.65
C ARG A 75 10.24 7.49 23.29
N SER A 76 11.14 6.76 22.61
CA SER A 76 12.51 6.55 23.10
C SER A 76 13.45 7.73 22.85
N ALA A 77 13.05 8.67 21.99
CA ALA A 77 13.84 9.85 21.66
C ALA A 77 13.81 10.89 22.78
N LYS A 78 14.97 11.48 23.08
CA LYS A 78 15.12 12.61 24.02
C LYS A 78 15.01 13.95 23.32
N MET A 79 15.24 13.98 22.02
CA MET A 79 15.16 15.18 21.20
C MET A 79 14.69 14.82 19.80
N TRP A 80 14.08 15.77 19.12
CA TRP A 80 13.58 15.60 17.77
C TRP A 80 13.91 16.83 16.92
N ALA A 81 13.94 16.63 15.60
CA ALA A 81 13.97 17.70 14.62
C ALA A 81 13.08 17.31 13.43
N ILE A 82 12.21 18.23 13.01
CA ILE A 82 11.42 18.10 11.79
C ILE A 82 12.13 18.85 10.68
N GLY A 83 12.10 18.27 9.49
CA GLY A 83 12.76 18.81 8.33
C GLY A 83 12.27 18.21 7.04
N ASN A 84 13.03 18.47 5.99
CA ASN A 84 12.86 17.87 4.68
C ASN A 84 14.16 17.19 4.25
N GLY A 85 14.05 16.19 3.38
CA GLY A 85 15.24 15.54 2.84
C GLY A 85 15.15 14.02 2.77
N SER A 86 16.32 13.41 2.56
CA SER A 86 16.53 11.97 2.38
C SER A 86 17.56 11.44 3.38
N SER A 87 18.01 10.20 3.21
CA SER A 87 19.03 9.58 4.08
C SER A 87 20.32 10.43 4.22
N ASN A 88 20.73 11.06 3.15
CA ASN A 88 22.03 11.78 3.08
C ASN A 88 21.88 13.30 3.16
N SER A 89 20.65 13.81 3.08
CA SER A 89 20.39 15.24 3.12
C SER A 89 19.19 15.51 4.04
N PHE A 90 19.45 16.10 5.18
CA PHE A 90 18.40 16.54 6.09
C PHE A 90 18.56 18.05 6.32
N SER A 91 17.52 18.79 5.94
CA SER A 91 17.40 20.22 6.22
C SER A 91 16.36 20.41 7.30
N ALA A 92 16.80 20.72 8.51
CA ALA A 92 15.91 21.02 9.61
C ALA A 92 15.14 22.32 9.34
N ILE A 93 13.89 22.39 9.77
CA ILE A 93 13.09 23.61 9.72
C ILE A 93 13.59 24.54 10.83
N ALA A 94 13.84 25.78 10.45
CA ALA A 94 14.34 26.77 11.37
C ALA A 94 13.34 27.05 12.53
N ASN A 95 13.88 27.33 13.69
CA ASN A 95 13.05 27.81 14.81
C ASN A 95 12.35 29.13 14.44
N GLY A 96 11.10 29.29 14.84
CA GLY A 96 10.25 30.40 14.41
C GLY A 96 9.42 30.10 13.15
N SER A 97 9.74 29.04 12.38
CA SER A 97 8.94 28.58 11.25
C SER A 97 8.03 27.42 11.65
N THR A 98 6.90 27.24 10.99
CA THR A 98 5.95 26.15 11.23
C THR A 98 6.65 24.80 11.13
N GLN A 99 6.68 24.05 12.23
CA GLN A 99 7.39 22.77 12.33
C GLN A 99 6.60 21.66 11.62
N GLN A 100 6.68 21.64 10.28
CA GLN A 100 6.03 20.68 9.39
C GLN A 100 6.98 20.25 8.27
N GLY A 101 7.10 18.96 8.01
CA GLY A 101 8.03 18.49 7.00
C GLY A 101 7.78 17.07 6.53
N THR A 102 8.63 16.60 5.63
CA THR A 102 8.60 15.26 5.06
C THR A 102 9.59 14.30 5.72
N ALA A 103 10.42 14.82 6.63
CA ALA A 103 11.40 14.03 7.38
C ALA A 103 11.38 14.37 8.87
N LEU A 104 11.63 13.33 9.68
CA LEU A 104 11.71 13.41 11.14
C LEU A 104 13.04 12.80 11.58
N ARG A 105 13.85 13.53 12.32
CA ARG A 105 15.06 13.03 12.95
C ARG A 105 14.87 12.95 14.45
N LEU A 106 15.21 11.81 15.04
CA LEU A 106 15.04 11.48 16.43
C LEU A 106 16.43 11.22 17.05
N PHE A 107 16.74 11.87 18.14
CA PHE A 107 18.02 11.76 18.84
C PHE A 107 17.83 11.02 20.16
N SER A 108 18.73 10.10 20.47
CA SER A 108 18.76 9.40 21.76
C SER A 108 19.38 10.23 22.88
N THR A 109 20.01 11.34 22.54
CA THR A 109 20.67 12.28 23.47
C THR A 109 20.01 13.65 23.37
N THR A 110 20.27 14.52 24.35
CA THR A 110 19.79 15.92 24.32
C THR A 110 20.59 16.83 23.40
N ASN A 111 21.65 16.31 22.77
CA ASN A 111 22.46 17.02 21.80
C ASN A 111 22.05 16.62 20.39
N ASN A 112 22.06 17.55 19.44
CA ASN A 112 21.80 17.33 18.00
C ASN A 112 22.92 16.52 17.30
N SER A 113 23.49 15.54 18.01
CA SER A 113 24.59 14.71 17.54
C SER A 113 24.18 13.25 17.33
N THR A 114 25.05 12.48 16.77
CA THR A 114 24.90 11.02 16.67
C THR A 114 24.91 10.37 18.06
N PRO A 115 24.15 9.27 18.27
CA PRO A 115 23.37 8.55 17.27
C PRO A 115 21.96 9.16 17.08
N TYR A 116 21.47 9.07 15.85
CA TYR A 116 20.11 9.48 15.52
C TYR A 116 19.41 8.45 14.62
N ILE A 117 18.08 8.48 14.62
CA ILE A 117 17.22 7.76 13.71
C ILE A 117 16.48 8.78 12.86
N GLN A 118 16.48 8.60 11.57
CA GLN A 118 15.77 9.49 10.65
C GLN A 118 14.70 8.72 9.88
N TYR A 119 13.49 9.26 9.90
CA TYR A 119 12.37 8.83 9.07
C TYR A 119 12.20 9.84 7.96
N TYR A 120 12.03 9.39 6.74
CA TYR A 120 11.79 10.28 5.61
C TYR A 120 10.94 9.60 4.55
N PHE A 121 10.20 10.42 3.81
CA PHE A 121 9.42 9.96 2.68
C PHE A 121 10.27 10.10 1.41
N ASP A 122 10.51 8.97 0.76
CA ASP A 122 11.09 8.93 -0.57
C ASP A 122 9.96 8.89 -1.59
N LEU A 123 9.72 10.02 -2.23
CA LEU A 123 8.68 10.20 -3.26
C LEU A 123 9.30 10.32 -4.66
N SER A 124 10.55 9.91 -4.83
CA SER A 124 11.30 10.02 -6.10
C SER A 124 10.86 9.04 -7.18
N GLY A 125 9.93 8.12 -6.86
CA GLY A 125 9.36 7.19 -7.84
C GLY A 125 8.59 7.91 -8.96
N SER A 126 8.67 7.35 -10.17
CA SER A 126 8.04 7.91 -11.39
C SER A 126 6.51 8.00 -11.33
N ASN A 127 5.88 7.35 -10.37
CA ASN A 127 4.43 7.35 -10.14
C ASN A 127 4.12 7.88 -8.74
N ALA A 128 3.10 8.71 -8.63
CA ALA A 128 2.66 9.33 -7.37
C ALA A 128 2.32 8.33 -6.25
N SER A 129 2.14 7.05 -6.57
CA SER A 129 1.83 5.96 -5.64
C SER A 129 3.01 5.09 -5.23
N ASN A 130 4.22 5.37 -5.71
CA ASN A 130 5.42 4.57 -5.42
C ASN A 130 6.27 5.14 -4.29
N GLY A 131 5.73 6.06 -3.51
CA GLY A 131 6.40 6.60 -2.34
C GLY A 131 6.74 5.53 -1.32
N LYS A 132 7.81 5.73 -0.58
CA LYS A 132 8.30 4.82 0.47
C LYS A 132 8.55 5.60 1.75
N LEU A 133 8.20 5.00 2.89
CA LEU A 133 8.67 5.46 4.19
C LEU A 133 9.96 4.73 4.50
N MET A 134 11.04 5.47 4.59
CA MET A 134 12.36 4.96 4.87
C MET A 134 12.77 5.29 6.30
N ARG A 135 13.43 4.35 6.94
CA ARG A 135 14.07 4.53 8.25
C ARG A 135 15.58 4.39 8.08
N TYR A 136 16.31 5.41 8.43
CA TYR A 136 17.76 5.45 8.45
C TYR A 136 18.26 5.57 9.88
N SER A 137 19.31 4.84 10.23
CA SER A 137 20.01 4.98 11.51
C SER A 137 21.44 5.42 11.25
N SER A 138 21.92 6.41 11.99
CA SER A 138 23.31 6.85 11.89
C SER A 138 24.33 5.75 12.24
N SER A 139 23.85 4.69 12.93
CA SER A 139 24.68 3.51 13.25
C SER A 139 24.69 2.45 12.14
N SER A 140 23.86 2.61 11.11
CA SER A 140 23.76 1.69 9.99
C SER A 140 23.86 2.47 8.69
N SER A 141 24.69 2.00 7.77
CA SER A 141 24.90 2.68 6.46
C SER A 141 23.72 2.50 5.50
N THR A 142 22.80 1.56 5.75
CA THR A 142 21.72 1.24 4.82
C THR A 142 20.35 1.65 5.37
N PRO A 143 19.58 2.46 4.64
CA PRO A 143 18.20 2.75 5.02
C PRO A 143 17.29 1.53 4.83
N VAL A 144 16.34 1.36 5.74
CA VAL A 144 15.36 0.27 5.70
C VAL A 144 14.02 0.83 5.23
N CYS A 145 13.41 0.19 4.24
CA CYS A 145 12.05 0.51 3.80
C CYS A 145 11.06 -0.09 4.79
N LEU A 146 10.25 0.74 5.44
CA LEU A 146 9.21 0.31 6.37
C LEU A 146 7.85 0.20 5.70
N ALA A 147 7.58 1.06 4.73
CA ALA A 147 6.32 1.09 4.02
C ALA A 147 6.55 1.49 2.57
N SER A 148 5.78 0.90 1.67
CA SER A 148 5.74 1.20 0.24
C SER A 148 4.33 1.59 -0.18
N ASN A 149 4.16 1.99 -1.44
CA ASN A 149 2.89 2.45 -2.00
C ASN A 149 2.30 3.64 -1.24
N LEU A 150 3.17 4.57 -0.84
CA LEU A 150 2.77 5.80 -0.19
C LEU A 150 2.51 6.90 -1.21
N VAL A 151 1.53 7.73 -0.90
CA VAL A 151 1.27 8.97 -1.62
C VAL A 151 1.49 10.14 -0.68
N ASN A 152 1.84 11.28 -1.27
CA ASN A 152 1.87 12.50 -0.50
C ASN A 152 0.47 12.82 0.00
N TRP A 153 0.36 13.35 1.22
CA TRP A 153 -0.93 13.69 1.80
C TRP A 153 -1.68 14.67 0.89
N LEU A 154 -2.84 14.21 0.35
CA LEU A 154 -3.65 15.05 -0.54
C LEU A 154 -4.20 16.25 0.24
N GLY A 155 -3.72 17.44 -0.10
CA GLY A 155 -4.19 18.70 0.45
C GLY A 155 -3.41 19.26 1.66
N GLY A 156 -2.30 18.63 2.07
CA GLY A 156 -1.62 19.08 3.28
C GLY A 156 -0.10 19.18 3.25
N GLY A 157 0.55 18.58 2.28
CA GLY A 157 1.98 18.79 2.01
C GLY A 157 2.99 18.29 3.06
N TYR A 158 2.61 17.89 4.28
CA TYR A 158 3.53 17.39 5.30
C TYR A 158 3.13 16.01 5.81
N SER A 159 4.13 15.26 6.22
CA SER A 159 3.96 13.92 6.80
C SER A 159 4.23 13.90 8.31
N PHE A 160 5.06 14.82 8.77
CA PHE A 160 5.39 15.02 10.18
C PHE A 160 5.14 16.46 10.57
N ALA A 161 4.51 16.66 11.73
CA ALA A 161 4.34 17.97 12.35
C ALA A 161 4.60 17.90 13.85
N ALA A 162 5.12 18.95 14.43
CA ALA A 162 5.15 19.11 15.87
C ALA A 162 3.96 19.96 16.31
N GLU A 163 3.15 19.42 17.20
CA GLU A 163 1.96 20.06 17.72
C GLU A 163 2.10 20.33 19.23
N ASN A 164 1.48 21.39 19.69
CA ASN A 164 1.29 21.62 21.11
C ASN A 164 0.16 20.71 21.66
N TYR A 165 -0.10 20.78 22.96
CA TYR A 165 -1.16 20.01 23.61
C TYR A 165 -2.58 20.32 23.09
N SER A 166 -2.79 21.47 22.45
CA SER A 166 -4.08 21.84 21.84
C SER A 166 -4.22 21.35 20.39
N GLY A 167 -3.21 20.67 19.83
CA GLY A 167 -3.22 20.18 18.45
C GLY A 167 -2.85 21.24 17.42
N THR A 168 -2.33 22.39 17.86
CA THR A 168 -1.86 23.44 16.95
C THR A 168 -0.39 23.19 16.63
N VAL A 169 -0.02 23.28 15.35
CA VAL A 169 1.37 23.13 14.93
C VAL A 169 2.21 24.26 15.53
N THR A 170 3.30 23.86 16.17
CA THR A 170 4.22 24.80 16.81
C THR A 170 5.20 25.42 15.81
N THR A 171 5.69 26.60 16.15
CA THR A 171 6.85 27.22 15.50
C THR A 171 8.14 27.05 16.30
N ASP A 172 8.04 26.51 17.53
CA ASP A 172 9.19 26.30 18.39
C ASP A 172 9.77 24.90 18.19
N ALA A 173 10.94 24.84 17.58
CA ALA A 173 11.72 23.62 17.34
C ALA A 173 12.37 23.08 18.62
N THR A 174 12.43 23.86 19.70
CA THR A 174 13.12 23.53 20.95
C THR A 174 12.19 23.04 22.05
N ALA A 175 10.87 23.13 21.84
CA ALA A 175 9.90 22.72 22.84
C ALA A 175 9.83 21.18 22.96
N TYR A 176 10.49 20.62 23.97
CA TYR A 176 10.55 19.18 24.22
C TYR A 176 9.17 18.54 24.53
N LYS A 177 8.17 19.34 24.91
CA LYS A 177 6.82 18.89 25.26
C LYS A 177 5.88 18.75 24.06
N ASN A 178 6.39 18.91 22.84
CA ASN A 178 5.57 18.83 21.66
C ASN A 178 5.21 17.38 21.32
N VAL A 179 4.02 17.24 20.78
CA VAL A 179 3.51 15.98 20.23
C VAL A 179 3.93 15.87 18.77
N ILE A 180 4.54 14.78 18.39
CA ILE A 180 4.84 14.50 17.00
C ILE A 180 3.60 13.88 16.35
N HIS A 181 3.00 14.63 15.45
CA HIS A 181 1.88 14.21 14.64
C HIS A 181 2.40 13.64 13.33
N THR A 182 2.03 12.41 13.03
CA THR A 182 2.44 11.69 11.82
C THR A 182 1.23 11.37 10.97
N ARG A 183 1.34 11.66 9.69
CA ARG A 183 0.35 11.38 8.66
C ARG A 183 0.95 10.52 7.56
N ILE A 184 0.33 9.38 7.29
CA ILE A 184 0.76 8.44 6.26
C ILE A 184 -0.45 8.05 5.44
N GLN A 185 -0.34 8.17 4.14
CA GLN A 185 -1.39 7.76 3.21
C GLN A 185 -0.84 6.71 2.25
N PHE A 186 -1.49 5.55 2.26
CA PHE A 186 -1.20 4.46 1.34
C PHE A 186 -2.13 4.54 0.14
N CYS A 187 -1.60 4.21 -1.03
CA CYS A 187 -2.38 4.07 -2.23
C CYS A 187 -1.79 2.98 -3.12
N LYS A 188 -2.65 2.12 -3.64
CA LYS A 188 -2.28 1.14 -4.64
C LYS A 188 -3.16 1.34 -5.88
N PHE A 189 -2.55 1.42 -7.05
CA PHE A 189 -3.32 1.43 -8.30
C PHE A 189 -3.91 0.04 -8.56
N LEU A 190 -5.21 0.01 -8.89
CA LEU A 190 -5.89 -1.20 -9.32
C LEU A 190 -5.80 -1.31 -10.86
N TYR A 191 -5.55 -2.50 -11.36
CA TYR A 191 -5.58 -2.79 -12.79
C TYR A 191 -6.94 -3.41 -13.18
N PRO A 192 -7.50 -3.08 -14.33
CA PRO A 192 -7.09 -2.05 -15.29
C PRO A 192 -7.39 -0.66 -14.73
N VAL A 193 -6.46 0.26 -14.99
CA VAL A 193 -6.63 1.67 -14.62
C VAL A 193 -7.76 2.24 -15.47
N THR A 194 -8.99 2.08 -15.02
CA THR A 194 -10.12 2.79 -15.61
C THR A 194 -10.13 4.17 -14.99
N SER A 195 -9.68 5.15 -15.74
CA SER A 195 -9.71 6.56 -15.36
C SER A 195 -11.16 7.08 -15.30
N VAL A 196 -11.90 6.69 -14.29
CA VAL A 196 -13.16 7.35 -13.97
C VAL A 196 -12.79 8.55 -13.10
N GLY A 197 -12.59 9.70 -13.72
CA GLY A 197 -12.33 10.94 -12.97
C GLY A 197 -10.98 11.63 -13.21
N GLY A 198 -10.24 11.30 -14.27
CA GLY A 198 -8.99 11.98 -14.63
C GLY A 198 -7.74 11.14 -14.38
N SER A 199 -6.61 11.58 -14.91
CA SER A 199 -5.33 10.86 -14.98
C SER A 199 -4.69 10.46 -13.64
N ASN A 200 -5.29 10.79 -12.50
CA ASN A 200 -4.78 10.53 -11.15
C ASN A 200 -5.82 9.93 -10.20
N ALA A 201 -6.85 9.25 -10.71
CA ALA A 201 -7.85 8.61 -9.85
C ALA A 201 -7.20 7.44 -9.07
N LEU A 202 -6.92 7.70 -7.81
CA LEU A 202 -6.42 6.72 -6.84
C LEU A 202 -7.62 5.95 -6.29
N TYR A 203 -7.77 4.68 -6.65
CA TYR A 203 -8.97 3.91 -6.36
C TYR A 203 -9.09 3.40 -4.93
N ASP A 204 -7.99 3.20 -4.25
CA ASP A 204 -8.03 2.77 -2.85
C ASP A 204 -6.90 3.45 -2.09
N TYR A 205 -7.24 4.16 -1.03
CA TYR A 205 -6.26 4.73 -0.13
C TYR A 205 -6.64 4.46 1.33
N TYR A 206 -5.63 4.15 2.10
CA TYR A 206 -5.71 3.96 3.53
C TYR A 206 -4.91 5.05 4.23
N LYS A 207 -5.52 5.73 5.19
CA LYS A 207 -4.88 6.81 5.95
C LYS A 207 -4.57 6.35 7.36
N ILE A 208 -3.36 6.63 7.81
CA ILE A 208 -2.96 6.50 9.20
C ILE A 208 -2.58 7.87 9.71
N GLU A 209 -3.13 8.20 10.84
CA GLU A 209 -2.81 9.41 11.55
C GLU A 209 -2.65 9.06 13.04
N PHE A 210 -1.52 9.41 13.60
CA PHE A 210 -1.27 9.17 15.00
C PHE A 210 -0.40 10.26 15.62
N ARG A 211 -0.45 10.36 16.92
CA ARG A 211 0.30 11.29 17.74
C ARG A 211 1.12 10.56 18.76
N ALA A 212 2.38 10.91 18.90
CA ALA A 212 3.29 10.33 19.88
C ALA A 212 4.14 11.43 20.53
N THR A 213 4.38 11.30 21.82
CA THR A 213 5.18 12.26 22.58
C THR A 213 6.55 11.66 22.83
N PRO A 214 7.65 12.38 22.54
CA PRO A 214 9.00 11.97 22.94
C PRO A 214 9.12 11.88 24.47
N HIS A 215 10.08 11.08 24.94
CA HIS A 215 10.37 11.00 26.36
C HIS A 215 11.04 12.30 26.82
N LEU A 216 10.49 12.90 27.87
CA LEU A 216 11.10 14.11 28.45
C LEU A 216 12.45 13.73 29.06
N PRO A 217 13.52 14.50 28.80
CA PRO A 217 14.74 14.36 29.58
C PRO A 217 14.41 14.75 31.04
N GLU A 218 14.76 13.86 31.95
CA GLU A 218 14.79 14.16 33.40
C GLU A 218 15.90 15.16 33.71
#